data_11cb9908efef133d84af16c5100cfd69
#
_entry.id   11cb9908efef133d84af16c5100cfd69
#
_cell.length_a   1.000
_cell.length_b   1.000
_cell.length_c   1.000
_cell.angle_alpha   90.00
_cell.angle_beta   90.00
_cell.angle_gamma   90.00
#
_symmetry.space_group_name_H-M   'P 1'
#
loop_
_entity.id
_entity.type
_entity.pdbx_description
1 polymer ?
#
loop_
_entity_poly.entity_id
_entity_poly.type
_entity_poly.pdbx_seq_one_letter_code
_entity_poly.pdbx_strand_id
1 'polypeptide(L)'
;MKSVRRLPPEVSILAVLFGIAIVFEILGWIFVGESFLANKQRLSIIVLQVAVIGIIAVGVTQVIITGGVDLSSGSIVGFVAMVAASFAQTSTNARAVFIDYPWLLDISPFWPILVGLALGALAGWLNGFVIAKTGIPPFIATLGM
;
A
#
# COMPACT_ATOMS: atom_id res chain seq x y z
N MET A 1 27.92 -36.31 13.43
CA MET A 1 27.38 -35.20 12.63
C MET A 1 26.80 -34.18 13.59
N LYS A 2 27.41 -32.94 13.65
CA LYS A 2 26.87 -31.87 14.50
C LYS A 2 25.56 -31.41 13.88
N SER A 3 24.44 -31.51 14.59
CA SER A 3 23.16 -30.93 14.18
C SER A 3 23.33 -29.42 14.15
N VAL A 4 23.35 -28.84 12.97
CA VAL A 4 23.30 -27.41 12.79
C VAL A 4 21.94 -26.99 13.34
N ARG A 5 21.91 -26.34 14.51
CA ARG A 5 20.71 -25.70 15.05
C ARG A 5 20.26 -24.67 14.01
N ARG A 6 19.24 -25.01 13.24
CA ARG A 6 18.62 -24.03 12.33
C ARG A 6 17.95 -22.99 13.19
N LEU A 7 18.34 -21.74 13.00
CA LEU A 7 17.65 -20.61 13.63
C LEU A 7 16.17 -20.61 13.21
N PRO A 8 15.25 -20.21 14.09
CA PRO A 8 13.87 -20.01 13.72
C PRO A 8 13.78 -19.11 12.46
N PRO A 9 12.85 -19.38 11.53
CA PRO A 9 12.74 -18.64 10.28
C PRO A 9 12.57 -17.13 10.50
N GLU A 10 11.91 -16.73 11.59
CA GLU A 10 11.73 -15.32 11.98
C GLU A 10 13.06 -14.63 12.28
N VAL A 11 13.95 -15.31 12.99
CA VAL A 11 15.29 -14.79 13.33
C VAL A 11 16.15 -14.66 12.07
N SER A 12 16.02 -15.59 11.14
CA SER A 12 16.75 -15.52 9.86
C SER A 12 16.28 -14.33 9.02
N ILE A 13 14.97 -14.04 8.96
CA ILE A 13 14.41 -12.89 8.26
C ILE A 13 14.90 -11.59 8.89
N LEU A 14 14.86 -11.49 10.22
CA LEU A 14 15.37 -10.32 10.95
C LEU A 14 16.86 -10.10 10.71
N ALA A 15 17.66 -11.15 10.72
CA ALA A 15 19.10 -11.06 10.46
C ALA A 15 19.38 -10.52 9.05
N VAL A 16 18.63 -10.97 8.04
CA VAL A 16 18.74 -10.45 6.68
C VAL A 16 18.32 -8.99 6.61
N LEU A 17 17.23 -8.60 7.26
CA LEU A 17 16.77 -7.23 7.32
C LEU A 17 17.82 -6.29 7.93
N PHE A 18 18.39 -6.67 9.07
CA PHE A 18 19.46 -5.91 9.71
C PHE A 18 20.73 -5.87 8.84
N GLY A 19 21.06 -6.97 8.18
CA GLY A 19 22.19 -7.02 7.25
C GLY A 19 22.04 -6.04 6.08
N ILE A 20 20.85 -5.99 5.49
CA ILE A 20 20.52 -5.04 4.43
C ILE A 20 20.62 -3.60 4.95
N ALA A 21 20.06 -3.31 6.13
CA ALA A 21 20.11 -1.98 6.73
C ALA A 21 21.55 -1.51 6.97
N ILE A 22 22.43 -2.38 7.47
CA ILE A 22 23.87 -2.09 7.66
C ILE A 22 24.54 -1.82 6.31
N VAL A 23 24.27 -2.61 5.29
CA VAL A 23 24.83 -2.40 3.96
C VAL A 23 24.45 -1.03 3.41
N PHE A 24 23.18 -0.66 3.51
CA PHE A 24 22.72 0.67 3.07
C PHE A 24 23.32 1.81 3.90
N GLU A 25 23.53 1.61 5.20
CA GLU A 25 24.19 2.60 6.06
C GLU A 25 25.65 2.82 5.61
N ILE A 26 26.40 1.74 5.36
CA ILE A 26 27.78 1.82 4.87
C ILE A 26 27.84 2.50 3.50
N LEU A 27 26.97 2.12 2.57
CA LEU A 27 26.88 2.73 1.24
C LEU A 27 26.50 4.22 1.33
N GLY A 28 25.61 4.59 2.25
CA GLY A 28 25.27 5.99 2.50
C GLY A 28 26.48 6.83 2.88
N TRP A 29 27.29 6.34 3.80
CA TRP A 29 28.53 7.02 4.19
C TRP A 29 29.58 7.07 3.08
N ILE A 30 29.72 6.02 2.29
CA ILE A 30 30.74 5.96 1.21
C ILE A 30 30.36 6.86 0.03
N PHE A 31 29.10 6.83 -0.43
CA PHE A 31 28.69 7.49 -1.66
C PHE A 31 28.04 8.86 -1.48
N VAL A 32 27.40 9.09 -0.33
CA VAL A 32 26.64 10.32 -0.07
C VAL A 32 27.28 11.17 1.04
N GLY A 33 28.10 10.55 1.90
CA GLY A 33 28.72 11.22 3.04
C GLY A 33 27.77 11.49 4.21
N GLU A 34 26.58 10.88 4.17
CA GLU A 34 25.54 11.03 5.21
C GLU A 34 25.00 9.66 5.65
N SER A 35 24.56 9.59 6.91
CA SER A 35 23.88 8.40 7.42
C SER A 35 22.57 8.14 6.66
N PHE A 36 22.39 6.90 6.24
CA PHE A 36 21.13 6.48 5.62
C PHE A 36 20.00 6.38 6.65
N LEU A 37 20.27 5.81 7.82
CA LEU A 37 19.27 5.56 8.87
C LEU A 37 18.99 6.78 9.75
N ALA A 38 19.93 7.69 9.93
CA ALA A 38 19.74 8.89 10.78
C ALA A 38 19.03 10.04 10.04
N ASN A 39 18.76 9.92 8.75
CA ASN A 39 18.07 10.95 7.98
C ASN A 39 16.55 10.87 8.25
N LYS A 40 16.03 11.85 9.01
CA LYS A 40 14.61 11.91 9.43
C LYS A 40 13.63 11.91 8.26
N GLN A 41 13.94 12.61 7.17
CA GLN A 41 13.08 12.68 6.00
C GLN A 41 12.97 11.31 5.32
N ARG A 42 14.10 10.62 5.18
CA ARG A 42 14.15 9.27 4.60
C ARG A 42 13.42 8.25 5.46
N LEU A 43 13.63 8.29 6.77
CA LEU A 43 12.88 7.43 7.70
C LEU A 43 11.38 7.67 7.63
N SER A 44 10.93 8.92 7.54
CA SER A 44 9.50 9.24 7.38
C SER A 44 8.92 8.64 6.11
N ILE A 45 9.65 8.70 4.99
CA ILE A 45 9.22 8.10 3.72
C ILE A 45 9.15 6.57 3.84
N ILE A 46 10.14 5.94 4.46
CA ILE A 46 10.15 4.49 4.68
C ILE A 46 8.96 4.07 5.55
N VAL A 47 8.71 4.78 6.65
CA VAL A 47 7.58 4.48 7.55
C VAL A 47 6.24 4.62 6.81
N LEU A 48 6.07 5.67 6.00
CA LEU A 48 4.86 5.84 5.18
C LEU A 48 4.67 4.69 4.19
N GLN A 49 5.70 4.28 3.47
CA GLN A 49 5.62 3.17 2.52
C GLN A 49 5.30 1.85 3.22
N VAL A 50 5.98 1.57 4.34
CA VAL A 50 5.73 0.35 5.13
C VAL A 50 4.31 0.35 5.70
N ALA A 51 3.80 1.50 6.15
CA ALA A 51 2.43 1.60 6.66
C ALA A 51 1.39 1.28 5.58
N VAL A 52 1.54 1.83 4.38
CA VAL A 52 0.64 1.55 3.24
C VAL A 52 0.68 0.06 2.87
N ILE A 53 1.87 -0.49 2.68
CA ILE A 53 2.05 -1.92 2.35
C ILE A 53 1.51 -2.80 3.48
N GLY A 54 1.73 -2.42 4.74
CA GLY A 54 1.24 -3.15 5.91
C GLY A 54 -0.29 -3.24 5.95
N ILE A 55 -0.99 -2.14 5.67
CA ILE A 55 -2.46 -2.12 5.60
C ILE A 55 -2.95 -3.04 4.48
N ILE A 56 -2.34 -2.97 3.30
CA ILE A 56 -2.66 -3.86 2.16
C ILE A 56 -2.42 -5.32 2.55
N ALA A 57 -1.29 -5.61 3.17
CA ALA A 57 -0.92 -6.96 3.59
C ALA A 57 -1.93 -7.57 4.57
N VAL A 58 -2.46 -6.78 5.51
CA VAL A 58 -3.54 -7.25 6.41
C VAL A 58 -4.79 -7.63 5.61
N GLY A 59 -5.21 -6.80 4.64
CA GLY A 59 -6.35 -7.12 3.77
C GLY A 59 -6.14 -8.38 2.95
N VAL A 60 -4.99 -8.51 2.29
CA VAL A 60 -4.63 -9.68 1.48
C VAL A 60 -4.55 -10.95 2.34
N THR A 61 -4.05 -10.84 3.57
CA THR A 61 -3.98 -11.98 4.51
C THR A 61 -5.38 -12.54 4.80
N GLN A 62 -6.40 -11.69 4.95
CA GLN A 62 -7.78 -12.15 5.15
C GLN A 62 -8.27 -12.98 3.94
N VAL A 63 -7.95 -12.54 2.72
CA VAL A 63 -8.30 -13.28 1.50
C VAL A 63 -7.59 -14.64 1.43
N ILE A 64 -6.31 -14.68 1.80
CA ILE A 64 -5.52 -15.93 1.82
C ILE A 64 -6.08 -16.91 2.85
N ILE A 65 -6.47 -16.45 4.04
CA ILE A 65 -7.07 -17.29 5.09
C ILE A 65 -8.37 -17.95 4.59
N THR A 66 -9.14 -17.27 3.75
CA THR A 66 -10.35 -17.84 3.13
C THR A 66 -10.07 -18.73 1.93
N GLY A 67 -8.80 -19.03 1.62
CA GLY A 67 -8.40 -19.87 0.50
C GLY A 67 -8.43 -19.17 -0.86
N GLY A 68 -8.57 -17.84 -0.88
CA GLY A 68 -8.57 -17.04 -2.09
C GLY A 68 -7.21 -16.42 -2.43
N VAL A 69 -7.10 -15.93 -3.66
CA VAL A 69 -6.02 -15.04 -4.10
C VAL A 69 -6.66 -13.79 -4.69
N ASP A 70 -6.30 -12.62 -4.19
CA ASP A 70 -6.78 -11.35 -4.69
C ASP A 70 -5.70 -10.67 -5.55
N LEU A 71 -5.99 -10.55 -6.85
CA LEU A 71 -5.12 -9.87 -7.81
C LEU A 71 -5.57 -8.43 -8.08
N SER A 72 -6.72 -8.00 -7.55
CA SER A 72 -7.26 -6.66 -7.76
C SER A 72 -6.74 -5.62 -6.79
N SER A 73 -6.04 -6.01 -5.72
CA SER A 73 -5.59 -5.09 -4.67
C SER A 73 -4.77 -3.92 -5.22
N GLY A 74 -3.87 -4.17 -6.18
CA GLY A 74 -3.05 -3.12 -6.81
C GLY A 74 -3.86 -2.15 -7.67
N SER A 75 -4.78 -2.65 -8.50
CA SER A 75 -5.65 -1.84 -9.37
C SER A 75 -6.63 -1.00 -8.56
N ILE A 76 -7.24 -1.59 -7.52
CA ILE A 76 -8.15 -0.89 -6.61
C ILE A 76 -7.42 0.23 -5.87
N VAL A 77 -6.23 -0.02 -5.33
CA VAL A 77 -5.42 1.01 -4.67
C VAL A 77 -5.09 2.14 -5.64
N GLY A 78 -4.66 1.83 -6.86
CA GLY A 78 -4.36 2.84 -7.89
C GLY A 78 -5.57 3.67 -8.27
N PHE A 79 -6.72 3.03 -8.52
CA PHE A 79 -7.97 3.71 -8.85
C PHE A 79 -8.46 4.60 -7.70
N VAL A 80 -8.53 4.07 -6.49
CA VAL A 80 -8.98 4.80 -5.30
C VAL A 80 -8.06 5.98 -5.00
N ALA A 81 -6.74 5.80 -5.09
CA ALA A 81 -5.78 6.86 -4.88
C ALA A 81 -5.94 7.99 -5.91
N MET A 82 -6.15 7.66 -7.19
CA MET A 82 -6.37 8.65 -8.25
C MET A 82 -7.63 9.46 -8.02
N VAL A 83 -8.74 8.80 -7.69
CA VAL A 83 -10.01 9.48 -7.41
C VAL A 83 -9.90 10.34 -6.14
N ALA A 84 -9.38 9.81 -5.04
CA ALA A 84 -9.20 10.57 -3.82
C ALA A 84 -8.28 11.78 -4.01
N ALA A 85 -7.18 11.62 -4.76
CA ALA A 85 -6.28 12.73 -5.09
C ALA A 85 -6.96 13.81 -5.94
N SER A 86 -7.91 13.46 -6.80
CA SER A 86 -8.69 14.45 -7.58
C SER A 86 -9.52 15.37 -6.67
N PHE A 87 -10.06 14.82 -5.59
CA PHE A 87 -10.81 15.60 -4.58
C PHE A 87 -9.90 16.35 -3.58
N ALA A 88 -8.62 16.00 -3.51
CA ALA A 88 -7.66 16.66 -2.61
C ALA A 88 -6.95 17.86 -3.25
N GLN A 89 -7.38 18.29 -4.46
CA GLN A 89 -6.75 19.37 -5.20
C GLN A 89 -7.23 20.72 -4.71
N THR A 90 -6.38 21.73 -4.92
CA THR A 90 -6.64 23.13 -4.55
C THR A 90 -6.89 23.99 -5.77
N SER A 91 -7.62 25.10 -5.59
CA SER A 91 -7.91 26.11 -6.64
C SER A 91 -6.66 26.79 -7.20
N THR A 92 -5.54 26.73 -6.47
CA THR A 92 -4.23 27.25 -6.94
C THR A 92 -3.60 26.40 -8.03
N ASN A 93 -4.06 25.16 -8.22
CA ASN A 93 -3.56 24.27 -9.25
C ASN A 93 -4.30 24.50 -10.57
N ALA A 94 -3.66 25.20 -11.52
CA ALA A 94 -4.22 25.47 -12.84
C ALA A 94 -4.54 24.21 -13.69
N ARG A 95 -4.10 23.03 -13.25
CA ARG A 95 -4.37 21.74 -13.89
C ARG A 95 -5.25 20.82 -13.02
N ALA A 96 -6.02 21.41 -12.10
CA ALA A 96 -6.91 20.63 -11.26
C ALA A 96 -7.96 19.90 -12.11
N VAL A 97 -8.28 18.66 -11.75
CA VAL A 97 -9.29 17.84 -12.47
C VAL A 97 -10.66 18.50 -12.45
N PHE A 98 -11.00 19.18 -11.35
CA PHE A 98 -12.29 19.85 -11.18
C PHE A 98 -12.18 21.37 -11.32
N ILE A 99 -11.34 21.89 -12.25
CA ILE A 99 -11.15 23.32 -12.43
C ILE A 99 -12.46 24.04 -12.82
N ASP A 100 -13.35 23.37 -13.54
CA ASP A 100 -14.66 23.89 -13.94
C ASP A 100 -15.72 23.79 -12.82
N TYR A 101 -15.36 23.14 -11.71
CA TYR A 101 -16.23 22.95 -10.55
C TYR A 101 -15.54 23.44 -9.27
N PRO A 102 -15.37 24.75 -9.08
CA PRO A 102 -14.57 25.33 -7.99
C PRO A 102 -15.03 24.88 -6.58
N TRP A 103 -16.29 24.52 -6.42
CA TRP A 103 -16.85 24.04 -5.16
C TRP A 103 -16.35 22.64 -4.75
N LEU A 104 -15.72 21.89 -5.67
CA LEU A 104 -15.04 20.62 -5.39
C LEU A 104 -13.56 20.79 -5.08
N LEU A 105 -13.03 21.99 -5.22
CA LEU A 105 -11.65 22.33 -4.88
C LEU A 105 -11.59 22.93 -3.47
N ASP A 106 -10.44 22.85 -2.84
CA ASP A 106 -10.20 23.37 -1.48
C ASP A 106 -11.15 22.81 -0.41
N ILE A 107 -11.71 21.63 -0.67
CA ILE A 107 -12.56 20.94 0.30
C ILE A 107 -11.72 20.38 1.45
N SER A 108 -12.34 20.22 2.63
CA SER A 108 -11.66 19.64 3.78
C SER A 108 -11.01 18.30 3.42
N PRO A 109 -9.77 18.03 3.86
CA PRO A 109 -9.07 16.75 3.64
C PRO A 109 -9.83 15.52 4.10
N PHE A 110 -10.85 15.71 4.93
CA PHE A 110 -11.74 14.64 5.38
C PHE A 110 -12.53 14.00 4.23
N TRP A 111 -12.98 14.80 3.25
CA TRP A 111 -13.78 14.30 2.12
C TRP A 111 -13.03 13.36 1.19
N PRO A 112 -11.81 13.68 0.70
CA PRO A 112 -11.02 12.74 -0.09
C PRO A 112 -10.77 11.39 0.61
N ILE A 113 -10.55 11.41 1.93
CA ILE A 113 -10.38 10.18 2.73
C ILE A 113 -11.67 9.36 2.72
N LEU A 114 -12.82 10.01 2.94
CA LEU A 114 -14.12 9.35 2.98
C LEU A 114 -14.50 8.76 1.62
N VAL A 115 -14.25 9.50 0.54
CA VAL A 115 -14.43 9.02 -0.84
C VAL A 115 -13.55 7.80 -1.11
N GLY A 116 -12.28 7.86 -0.73
CA GLY A 116 -11.34 6.73 -0.87
C GLY A 116 -11.80 5.48 -0.13
N LEU A 117 -12.23 5.62 1.13
CA LEU A 117 -12.76 4.52 1.92
C LEU A 117 -14.04 3.93 1.32
N ALA A 118 -14.96 4.78 0.87
CA ALA A 118 -16.21 4.35 0.26
C ALA A 118 -15.97 3.57 -1.04
N LEU A 119 -15.09 4.06 -1.91
CA LEU A 119 -14.74 3.40 -3.16
C LEU A 119 -14.01 2.08 -2.93
N GLY A 120 -13.07 2.02 -2.01
CA GLY A 120 -12.40 0.78 -1.65
C GLY A 120 -13.34 -0.27 -1.08
N ALA A 121 -14.24 0.15 -0.18
CA ALA A 121 -15.28 -0.73 0.38
C ALA A 121 -16.24 -1.22 -0.70
N LEU A 122 -16.65 -0.36 -1.62
CA LEU A 122 -17.53 -0.71 -2.73
C LEU A 122 -16.88 -1.73 -3.67
N ALA A 123 -15.61 -1.50 -4.05
CA ALA A 123 -14.87 -2.42 -4.90
C ALA A 123 -14.70 -3.79 -4.24
N GLY A 124 -14.31 -3.83 -2.96
CA GLY A 124 -14.19 -5.07 -2.20
C GLY A 124 -15.54 -5.79 -2.04
N TRP A 125 -16.62 -5.05 -1.80
CA TRP A 125 -17.97 -5.61 -1.74
C TRP A 125 -18.39 -6.22 -3.07
N LEU A 126 -18.14 -5.54 -4.19
CA LEU A 126 -18.44 -6.04 -5.53
C LEU A 126 -17.68 -7.34 -5.82
N ASN A 127 -16.38 -7.39 -5.55
CA ASN A 127 -15.57 -8.59 -5.70
C ASN A 127 -16.12 -9.74 -4.84
N GLY A 128 -16.34 -9.49 -3.57
CA GLY A 128 -16.87 -10.48 -2.64
C GLY A 128 -18.25 -11.00 -3.04
N PHE A 129 -19.13 -10.10 -3.48
CA PHE A 129 -20.46 -10.45 -3.94
C PHE A 129 -20.44 -11.34 -5.19
N VAL A 130 -19.62 -10.98 -6.18
CA VAL A 130 -19.45 -11.79 -7.41
C VAL A 130 -18.94 -13.19 -7.07
N ILE A 131 -17.87 -13.27 -6.28
CA ILE A 131 -17.27 -14.56 -5.87
C ILE A 131 -18.28 -15.41 -5.11
N ALA A 132 -18.95 -14.85 -4.11
CA ALA A 132 -19.88 -15.58 -3.26
C ALA A 132 -21.11 -16.06 -4.02
N LYS A 133 -21.63 -15.26 -4.97
CA LYS A 133 -22.86 -15.58 -5.69
C LYS A 133 -22.64 -16.51 -6.88
N THR A 134 -21.50 -16.40 -7.55
CA THR A 134 -21.23 -17.18 -8.77
C THR A 134 -20.41 -18.43 -8.53
N GLY A 135 -19.69 -18.52 -7.39
CA GLY A 135 -18.76 -19.60 -7.10
C GLY A 135 -17.51 -19.60 -7.98
N ILE A 136 -17.26 -18.51 -8.73
CA ILE A 136 -16.04 -18.39 -9.54
C ILE A 136 -14.82 -18.33 -8.62
N PRO A 137 -13.70 -18.98 -8.97
CA PRO A 137 -12.46 -18.85 -8.21
C PRO A 137 -12.06 -17.38 -8.01
N PRO A 138 -11.68 -16.97 -6.79
CA PRO A 138 -11.37 -15.58 -6.46
C PRO A 138 -10.34 -14.94 -7.39
N PHE A 139 -9.31 -15.68 -7.82
CA PHE A 139 -8.27 -15.15 -8.69
C PHE A 139 -8.81 -14.75 -10.08
N ILE A 140 -9.83 -15.48 -10.62
CA ILE A 140 -10.44 -15.15 -11.91
C ILE A 140 -11.29 -13.88 -11.78
N ALA A 141 -12.09 -13.79 -10.73
CA ALA A 141 -12.94 -12.64 -10.48
C ALA A 141 -12.11 -11.35 -10.29
N THR A 142 -11.03 -11.43 -9.52
CA THR A 142 -10.17 -10.27 -9.21
C THR A 142 -9.22 -9.90 -10.34
N LEU A 143 -8.92 -10.83 -11.26
CA LEU A 143 -8.11 -10.54 -12.45
C LEU A 143 -8.88 -9.63 -13.44
N GLY A 144 -10.21 -9.71 -13.46
CA GLY A 144 -11.07 -8.92 -14.34
C GLY A 144 -11.39 -7.51 -13.82
N MET A 145 -10.83 -7.12 -12.66
CA MET A 145 -11.07 -5.85 -11.99
C MET A 145 -9.82 -4.96 -12.05
#